data_c6476a28f7347c6c0c2e4449f834a33e
#
_entry.id   c6476a28f7347c6c0c2e4449f834a33e
#
_cell.length_a   1.000
_cell.length_b   1.000
_cell.length_c   1.000
_cell.angle_alpha   90.00
_cell.angle_beta   90.00
_cell.angle_gamma   90.00
#
_symmetry.space_group_name_H-M   'P 1'
#
loop_
_entity.id
_entity.type
_entity.pdbx_description
1 polymer ?
#
loop_
_entity_poly.entity_id
_entity_poly.type
_entity_poly.pdbx_seq_one_letter_code
_entity_poly.pdbx_strand_id
1 'polypeptide(L)'
;EWISSNKAHEIDGLESGKTYYLNEDTSPAGYVKATKIEFKVNEDGKIQKVNMKDKVVTISKVTLGGEEIQGALLQVINEEGNTVDQWYSDGNEHPVSGLEEGKTYTLHEDLAPLGFNLVNDISFTVSYEKENQKIEMIDTFVKVYKQKEDGNLLKGAQLTVVSTKTKNRIDQWITGQHIFDINDVMKKKILKGDMCQGKNEEGIEYKVVPQLKSNDYFLMLKDGEDVAYYCIDIQGDETAHLIQGLNSGEKYILRETLTPCGYATAKEQIFEIREKNIVLKVVDEDIKVDISKKDITNKKELSGAHLQVKNEDGEVLDSWISTDQEHRICHLEVGKKYILEETMAPYGYEKSEKVEFVIKDTGEIQKVIMYDQPIIQAIKTGDSSKLNYFIMLGALSGICIFYVEKGMLNPLNLNDFINKTIF
;
A
#
# COMPACT_ATOMS: atom_id res chain seq x y z
N GLU A 1 29.19 -18.28 51.98
CA GLU A 1 28.85 -17.48 50.80
C GLU A 1 30.14 -17.12 50.02
N TRP A 2 30.10 -17.22 48.69
CA TRP A 2 31.23 -16.91 47.83
C TRP A 2 30.78 -16.43 46.45
N ILE A 3 31.69 -15.83 45.71
CA ILE A 3 31.49 -15.51 44.30
C ILE A 3 32.14 -16.62 43.47
N SER A 4 31.39 -17.16 42.48
CA SER A 4 31.90 -18.22 41.58
C SER A 4 33.08 -17.76 40.74
N SER A 5 33.95 -18.66 40.38
CA SER A 5 35.10 -18.42 39.54
C SER A 5 35.30 -19.58 38.56
N ASN A 6 36.35 -19.55 37.78
CA ASN A 6 36.73 -20.66 36.86
C ASN A 6 37.29 -21.90 37.58
N LYS A 7 37.28 -21.94 38.92
CA LYS A 7 37.68 -23.08 39.74
C LYS A 7 36.55 -23.50 40.67
N ALA A 8 36.50 -24.79 40.98
CA ALA A 8 35.57 -25.30 41.98
C ALA A 8 35.86 -24.67 43.34
N HIS A 9 34.80 -24.29 44.06
CA HIS A 9 34.88 -23.82 45.42
C HIS A 9 34.81 -25.04 46.35
N GLU A 10 35.72 -25.13 47.32
CA GLU A 10 35.78 -26.20 48.33
C GLU A 10 35.10 -25.71 49.61
N ILE A 11 34.24 -26.55 50.16
CA ILE A 11 33.51 -26.27 51.39
C ILE A 11 33.90 -27.33 52.40
N ASP A 12 34.46 -26.90 53.50
CA ASP A 12 34.84 -27.76 54.64
C ASP A 12 33.83 -27.67 55.80
N GLY A 13 33.87 -28.65 56.70
CA GLY A 13 33.09 -28.64 57.94
C GLY A 13 31.62 -29.03 57.77
N LEU A 14 31.21 -29.57 56.63
CA LEU A 14 29.88 -30.15 56.48
C LEU A 14 29.79 -31.51 57.22
N GLU A 15 28.65 -31.74 57.91
CA GLU A 15 28.43 -33.00 58.66
C GLU A 15 27.98 -34.12 57.71
N SER A 16 28.63 -35.27 57.81
CA SER A 16 28.33 -36.47 57.06
C SER A 16 26.90 -36.95 57.31
N GLY A 17 26.21 -37.36 56.24
CA GLY A 17 24.82 -37.82 56.31
C GLY A 17 23.76 -36.71 56.42
N LYS A 18 24.15 -35.45 56.60
CA LYS A 18 23.22 -34.32 56.61
C LYS A 18 22.91 -33.78 55.23
N THR A 19 21.74 -33.20 55.07
CA THR A 19 21.26 -32.52 53.85
C THR A 19 21.57 -31.05 53.91
N TYR A 20 22.11 -30.52 52.84
CA TYR A 20 22.41 -29.10 52.61
C TYR A 20 21.78 -28.59 51.31
N TYR A 21 21.76 -27.28 51.16
CA TYR A 21 21.26 -26.62 49.96
C TYR A 21 22.34 -25.74 49.39
N LEU A 22 22.57 -25.87 48.06
CA LEU A 22 23.35 -24.92 47.28
C LEU A 22 22.34 -23.96 46.64
N ASN A 23 22.48 -22.68 46.90
CA ASN A 23 21.62 -21.65 46.39
C ASN A 23 22.44 -20.61 45.66
N GLU A 24 21.94 -20.17 44.50
CA GLU A 24 22.49 -19.03 43.78
C GLU A 24 21.68 -17.81 44.16
N ASP A 25 22.32 -16.79 44.73
CA ASP A 25 21.64 -15.55 45.11
C ASP A 25 21.51 -14.59 43.88
N THR A 26 22.55 -14.52 43.04
CA THR A 26 22.60 -13.73 41.81
C THR A 26 23.28 -14.50 40.72
N SER A 27 22.67 -14.59 39.54
CA SER A 27 23.29 -15.14 38.32
C SER A 27 24.24 -14.13 37.64
N PRO A 28 25.23 -14.59 36.88
CA PRO A 28 25.99 -13.74 36.00
C PRO A 28 25.09 -13.09 34.94
N ALA A 29 25.53 -11.94 34.40
CA ALA A 29 24.79 -11.28 33.33
C ALA A 29 24.62 -12.21 32.10
N GLY A 30 23.41 -12.26 31.56
CA GLY A 30 23.03 -13.12 30.43
C GLY A 30 22.70 -14.57 30.80
N TYR A 31 22.70 -14.90 32.09
CA TYR A 31 22.34 -16.23 32.58
C TYR A 31 21.09 -16.21 33.45
N VAL A 32 20.37 -17.32 33.44
CA VAL A 32 19.21 -17.57 34.27
C VAL A 32 19.66 -17.98 35.66
N LYS A 33 19.05 -17.44 36.70
CA LYS A 33 19.30 -17.85 38.07
C LYS A 33 18.92 -19.31 38.26
N ALA A 34 19.90 -20.13 38.71
CA ALA A 34 19.73 -21.55 38.86
C ALA A 34 18.82 -21.92 40.02
N THR A 35 18.05 -22.99 39.84
CA THR A 35 17.23 -23.54 40.92
C THR A 35 18.12 -24.10 42.02
N LYS A 36 17.74 -23.89 43.27
CA LYS A 36 18.37 -24.44 44.46
C LYS A 36 18.59 -25.95 44.34
N ILE A 37 19.81 -26.38 44.59
CA ILE A 37 20.19 -27.80 44.61
C ILE A 37 20.20 -28.32 46.05
N GLU A 38 19.44 -29.38 46.32
CA GLU A 38 19.52 -30.15 47.56
C GLU A 38 20.53 -31.28 47.38
N PHE A 39 21.47 -31.44 48.34
CA PHE A 39 22.38 -32.55 48.38
C PHE A 39 22.65 -33.08 49.77
N LYS A 40 22.83 -34.37 49.88
CA LYS A 40 23.19 -35.04 51.13
C LYS A 40 24.70 -35.33 51.10
N VAL A 41 25.40 -35.02 52.21
CA VAL A 41 26.85 -35.30 52.31
C VAL A 41 27.06 -36.79 52.46
N ASN A 42 27.96 -37.37 51.62
CA ASN A 42 28.31 -38.77 51.63
C ASN A 42 29.00 -39.16 52.94
N GLU A 43 28.85 -40.43 53.35
CA GLU A 43 29.45 -40.98 54.58
C GLU A 43 30.79 -41.73 54.26
N ASP A 44 31.28 -41.69 53.03
CA ASP A 44 32.45 -42.44 52.52
C ASP A 44 33.79 -41.72 52.69
N GLY A 45 33.79 -40.50 53.22
CA GLY A 45 34.97 -39.69 53.44
C GLY A 45 35.67 -39.18 52.17
N LYS A 46 35.03 -39.33 51.03
CA LYS A 46 35.56 -38.85 49.74
C LYS A 46 35.05 -37.46 49.36
N ILE A 47 35.79 -36.75 48.55
CA ILE A 47 35.35 -35.47 48.00
C ILE A 47 34.12 -35.70 47.10
N GLN A 48 33.00 -35.11 47.53
CA GLN A 48 31.76 -35.09 46.78
C GLN A 48 31.71 -33.82 45.89
N LYS A 49 31.30 -33.99 44.64
CA LYS A 49 31.09 -32.84 43.70
C LYS A 49 29.62 -32.58 43.56
N VAL A 50 29.23 -31.32 43.74
CA VAL A 50 27.89 -30.80 43.44
C VAL A 50 28.06 -29.79 42.34
N ASN A 51 27.36 -29.98 41.23
CA ASN A 51 27.43 -29.10 40.07
C ASN A 51 26.13 -28.30 39.94
N MET A 52 26.24 -26.98 39.90
CA MET A 52 25.18 -26.08 39.53
C MET A 52 25.48 -25.57 38.11
N LYS A 53 24.50 -25.60 37.24
CA LYS A 53 24.64 -25.17 35.86
C LYS A 53 23.69 -24.00 35.59
N ASP A 54 24.24 -22.93 35.10
CA ASP A 54 23.47 -21.81 34.64
C ASP A 54 22.94 -22.07 33.22
N LYS A 55 21.78 -21.55 32.92
CA LYS A 55 21.10 -21.67 31.65
C LYS A 55 21.12 -20.33 30.94
N VAL A 56 20.88 -20.37 29.64
CA VAL A 56 20.77 -19.17 28.83
C VAL A 56 19.40 -19.13 28.15
N VAL A 57 18.74 -18.01 28.25
CA VAL A 57 17.58 -17.67 27.41
C VAL A 57 18.01 -16.54 26.49
N THR A 58 17.94 -16.79 25.19
CA THR A 58 18.23 -15.79 24.17
C THR A 58 16.96 -15.32 23.48
N ILE A 59 16.90 -14.04 23.16
CA ILE A 59 15.84 -13.45 22.35
C ILE A 59 16.41 -13.00 21.03
N SER A 60 15.78 -13.45 19.95
CA SER A 60 16.06 -13.04 18.58
C SER A 60 14.95 -12.14 18.07
N LYS A 61 15.31 -10.96 17.60
CA LYS A 61 14.40 -10.07 16.87
C LYS A 61 14.65 -10.23 15.39
N VAL A 62 13.74 -10.90 14.68
CA VAL A 62 14.00 -11.40 13.33
C VAL A 62 12.94 -10.98 12.32
N THR A 63 13.34 -10.94 11.03
CA THR A 63 12.40 -10.90 9.92
C THR A 63 11.67 -12.23 9.78
N LEU A 64 10.63 -12.28 8.95
CA LEU A 64 9.95 -13.52 8.57
C LEU A 64 10.91 -14.56 7.92
N GLY A 65 12.05 -14.11 7.39
CA GLY A 65 13.10 -14.96 6.83
C GLY A 65 14.12 -15.47 7.87
N GLY A 66 13.98 -15.07 9.13
CA GLY A 66 14.88 -15.46 10.23
C GLY A 66 16.18 -14.64 10.32
N GLU A 67 16.26 -13.51 9.58
CA GLU A 67 17.40 -12.61 9.71
C GLU A 67 17.22 -11.67 10.90
N GLU A 68 18.25 -11.53 11.74
CA GLU A 68 18.27 -10.61 12.87
C GLU A 68 18.10 -9.15 12.40
N ILE A 69 17.26 -8.39 13.10
CA ILE A 69 17.01 -6.97 12.82
C ILE A 69 17.38 -6.08 14.00
N GLN A 70 17.87 -4.88 13.69
CA GLN A 70 18.30 -3.90 14.68
C GLN A 70 17.31 -2.74 14.79
N GLY A 71 17.25 -2.16 15.99
CA GLY A 71 16.51 -0.92 16.25
C GLY A 71 15.16 -1.09 16.93
N ALA A 72 14.75 -2.32 17.28
CA ALA A 72 13.61 -2.57 18.17
C ALA A 72 13.99 -2.23 19.61
N LEU A 73 13.09 -1.58 20.36
CA LEU A 73 13.19 -1.51 21.82
C LEU A 73 12.38 -2.64 22.43
N LEU A 74 13.07 -3.57 23.06
CA LEU A 74 12.48 -4.77 23.67
C LEU A 74 12.59 -4.74 25.18
N GLN A 75 11.57 -5.28 25.82
CA GLN A 75 11.49 -5.43 27.28
C GLN A 75 11.08 -6.87 27.63
N VAL A 76 11.67 -7.41 28.68
CA VAL A 76 11.20 -8.62 29.33
C VAL A 76 10.57 -8.21 30.65
N ILE A 77 9.32 -8.59 30.85
CA ILE A 77 8.46 -8.17 31.98
C ILE A 77 8.06 -9.41 32.76
N ASN A 78 8.19 -9.36 34.11
CA ASN A 78 7.77 -10.46 34.97
C ASN A 78 6.24 -10.44 35.25
N GLU A 79 5.74 -11.45 35.99
CA GLU A 79 4.32 -11.58 36.31
C GLU A 79 3.77 -10.43 37.15
N GLU A 80 4.64 -9.71 37.89
CA GLU A 80 4.27 -8.53 38.69
C GLU A 80 4.24 -7.24 37.86
N GLY A 81 4.57 -7.31 36.58
CA GLY A 81 4.62 -6.15 35.65
C GLY A 81 5.92 -5.34 35.73
N ASN A 82 6.97 -5.86 36.38
CA ASN A 82 8.27 -5.19 36.45
C ASN A 82 9.13 -5.59 35.26
N THR A 83 9.79 -4.62 34.62
CA THR A 83 10.80 -4.88 33.60
C THR A 83 12.05 -5.47 34.24
N VAL A 84 12.46 -6.67 33.82
CA VAL A 84 13.65 -7.38 34.32
C VAL A 84 14.86 -7.19 33.38
N ASP A 85 14.61 -6.99 32.09
CA ASP A 85 15.64 -6.65 31.09
C ASP A 85 15.06 -5.73 30.00
N GLN A 86 15.89 -4.84 29.45
CA GLN A 86 15.50 -3.91 28.39
C GLN A 86 16.71 -3.57 27.52
N TRP A 87 16.54 -3.64 26.19
CA TRP A 87 17.63 -3.34 25.25
C TRP A 87 17.09 -2.89 23.89
N TYR A 88 17.97 -2.29 23.09
CA TYR A 88 17.74 -2.14 21.64
C TYR A 88 18.33 -3.33 20.91
N SER A 89 17.56 -3.94 20.00
CA SER A 89 18.08 -4.98 19.13
C SER A 89 19.22 -4.42 18.25
N ASP A 90 20.31 -5.15 18.14
CA ASP A 90 21.55 -4.74 17.46
C ASP A 90 21.90 -5.60 16.25
N GLY A 91 21.02 -6.54 15.87
CA GLY A 91 21.23 -7.49 14.79
C GLY A 91 21.88 -8.80 15.26
N ASN A 92 21.90 -9.04 16.57
CA ASN A 92 22.35 -10.29 17.19
C ASN A 92 21.32 -10.80 18.20
N GLU A 93 21.43 -12.09 18.56
CA GLU A 93 20.68 -12.66 19.67
C GLU A 93 21.07 -11.98 20.99
N HIS A 94 20.10 -11.64 21.81
CA HIS A 94 20.31 -11.04 23.13
C HIS A 94 20.14 -12.08 24.23
N PRO A 95 21.17 -12.38 25.06
CA PRO A 95 21.04 -13.22 26.24
C PRO A 95 20.39 -12.41 27.37
N VAL A 96 19.22 -12.84 27.82
CA VAL A 96 18.41 -12.13 28.82
C VAL A 96 18.94 -12.33 30.21
N SER A 97 19.03 -11.25 30.98
CA SER A 97 19.43 -11.23 32.38
C SER A 97 18.21 -11.24 33.34
N GLY A 98 18.43 -11.65 34.59
CA GLY A 98 17.43 -11.53 35.66
C GLY A 98 16.25 -12.51 35.61
N LEU A 99 16.37 -13.57 34.81
CA LEU A 99 15.36 -14.64 34.74
C LEU A 99 15.55 -15.70 35.82
N GLU A 100 14.45 -16.36 36.18
CA GLU A 100 14.42 -17.50 37.11
C GLU A 100 13.76 -18.72 36.45
N GLU A 101 14.29 -19.91 36.68
CA GLU A 101 13.71 -21.15 36.17
C GLU A 101 12.25 -21.35 36.64
N GLY A 102 11.41 -21.83 35.71
CA GLY A 102 10.00 -22.11 35.95
C GLY A 102 9.09 -20.87 36.03
N LYS A 103 9.65 -19.67 35.99
CA LYS A 103 8.87 -18.44 35.94
C LYS A 103 8.43 -18.09 34.52
N THR A 104 7.30 -17.41 34.44
CA THR A 104 6.75 -16.92 33.18
C THR A 104 7.02 -15.42 33.04
N TYR A 105 7.40 -15.03 31.81
CA TYR A 105 7.71 -13.66 31.46
C TYR A 105 6.98 -13.27 30.18
N THR A 106 6.82 -11.99 29.98
CA THR A 106 6.31 -11.41 28.75
C THR A 106 7.42 -10.67 28.03
N LEU A 107 7.69 -11.04 26.77
CA LEU A 107 8.51 -10.27 25.85
C LEU A 107 7.61 -9.23 25.16
N HIS A 108 7.90 -7.97 25.40
CA HIS A 108 7.18 -6.82 24.88
C HIS A 108 8.05 -6.00 23.95
N GLU A 109 7.47 -5.52 22.84
CA GLU A 109 8.12 -4.57 21.93
C GLU A 109 7.51 -3.18 22.15
N ASP A 110 8.31 -2.27 22.71
CA ASP A 110 7.92 -0.88 22.96
C ASP A 110 8.08 -0.01 21.69
N LEU A 111 9.09 -0.32 20.88
CA LEU A 111 9.37 0.36 19.62
C LEU A 111 9.77 -0.65 18.54
N ALA A 112 9.03 -0.66 17.43
CA ALA A 112 9.38 -1.49 16.28
C ALA A 112 10.60 -0.93 15.51
N PRO A 113 11.38 -1.79 14.86
CA PRO A 113 12.45 -1.36 13.97
C PRO A 113 11.91 -0.55 12.78
N LEU A 114 12.77 0.25 12.19
CA LEU A 114 12.44 1.04 11.01
C LEU A 114 11.83 0.19 9.89
N GLY A 115 10.62 0.55 9.45
CA GLY A 115 9.91 -0.13 8.36
C GLY A 115 9.08 -1.33 8.76
N PHE A 116 9.06 -1.71 10.03
CA PHE A 116 8.30 -2.84 10.56
C PHE A 116 7.14 -2.41 11.46
N ASN A 117 6.18 -3.31 11.65
CA ASN A 117 5.03 -3.10 12.52
C ASN A 117 5.32 -3.63 13.91
N LEU A 118 4.68 -3.04 14.93
CA LEU A 118 4.68 -3.57 16.29
C LEU A 118 4.10 -4.97 16.35
N VAL A 119 4.76 -5.84 17.09
CA VAL A 119 4.33 -7.23 17.32
C VAL A 119 3.59 -7.35 18.64
N ASN A 120 2.65 -8.29 18.72
CA ASN A 120 2.00 -8.63 19.99
C ASN A 120 2.99 -9.23 20.97
N ASP A 121 2.72 -9.05 22.26
CA ASP A 121 3.47 -9.64 23.35
C ASP A 121 3.57 -11.15 23.22
N ILE A 122 4.75 -11.68 23.55
CA ILE A 122 5.01 -13.11 23.59
C ILE A 122 5.22 -13.55 25.04
N SER A 123 4.34 -14.43 25.54
CA SER A 123 4.52 -15.04 26.84
C SER A 123 5.39 -16.29 26.73
N PHE A 124 6.40 -16.42 27.59
CA PHE A 124 7.28 -17.59 27.64
C PHE A 124 7.61 -17.99 29.07
N THR A 125 7.79 -19.29 29.30
CA THR A 125 8.22 -19.82 30.59
C THR A 125 9.66 -20.34 30.50
N VAL A 126 10.51 -20.00 31.46
CA VAL A 126 11.89 -20.48 31.51
C VAL A 126 11.92 -21.96 31.81
N SER A 127 12.48 -22.76 30.92
CA SER A 127 12.44 -24.22 31.00
C SER A 127 13.41 -24.77 32.06
N TYR A 128 12.95 -25.74 32.86
CA TYR A 128 13.83 -26.55 33.74
C TYR A 128 14.74 -27.51 32.96
N GLU A 129 14.37 -27.87 31.72
CA GLU A 129 15.06 -28.95 30.99
C GLU A 129 16.07 -28.44 29.95
N LYS A 130 15.81 -27.25 29.39
CA LYS A 130 16.64 -26.69 28.30
C LYS A 130 17.82 -25.91 28.88
N GLU A 131 19.04 -26.29 28.51
CA GLU A 131 20.27 -25.52 28.83
C GLU A 131 20.32 -24.19 28.05
N ASN A 132 19.82 -24.18 26.82
CA ASN A 132 19.67 -23.00 25.96
C ASN A 132 18.23 -22.93 25.45
N GLN A 133 17.54 -21.85 25.73
CA GLN A 133 16.18 -21.58 25.24
C GLN A 133 16.20 -20.35 24.36
N LYS A 134 15.69 -20.48 23.15
CA LYS A 134 15.58 -19.36 22.20
C LYS A 134 14.12 -18.96 22.06
N ILE A 135 13.86 -17.65 22.13
CA ILE A 135 12.55 -17.02 21.86
C ILE A 135 12.73 -16.12 20.64
N GLU A 136 11.92 -16.28 19.63
CA GLU A 136 11.95 -15.46 18.42
C GLU A 136 10.74 -14.52 18.39
N MET A 137 10.99 -13.23 18.18
CA MET A 137 9.96 -12.24 17.89
C MET A 137 10.11 -11.81 16.44
N ILE A 138 9.06 -12.13 15.65
CA ILE A 138 9.10 -11.99 14.19
C ILE A 138 8.37 -10.70 13.78
N ASP A 139 9.07 -9.81 13.12
CA ASP A 139 8.51 -8.59 12.58
C ASP A 139 8.02 -8.74 11.17
N THR A 140 6.95 -7.99 10.88
CA THR A 140 6.35 -7.90 9.57
C THR A 140 6.21 -6.45 9.14
N PHE A 141 6.08 -6.22 7.83
CA PHE A 141 5.89 -4.89 7.26
C PHE A 141 4.67 -4.83 6.34
N VAL A 142 4.15 -3.62 6.15
CA VAL A 142 3.16 -3.31 5.10
C VAL A 142 3.79 -2.34 4.11
N LYS A 143 3.94 -2.80 2.88
CA LYS A 143 4.50 -2.05 1.76
C LYS A 143 3.39 -1.75 0.76
N VAL A 144 3.30 -0.50 0.32
CA VAL A 144 2.28 -0.05 -0.64
C VAL A 144 2.96 0.49 -1.89
N TYR A 145 2.65 -0.11 -3.03
CA TYR A 145 3.00 0.38 -4.36
C TYR A 145 1.80 1.09 -4.97
N LYS A 146 2.01 2.29 -5.50
CA LYS A 146 1.05 2.96 -6.39
C LYS A 146 1.50 2.78 -7.82
N GLN A 147 0.67 2.15 -8.65
CA GLN A 147 1.05 1.71 -9.99
C GLN A 147 -0.03 2.06 -11.02
N LYS A 148 0.38 2.14 -12.28
CA LYS A 148 -0.49 2.09 -13.45
C LYS A 148 -0.84 0.64 -13.80
N GLU A 149 -1.77 0.44 -14.75
CA GLU A 149 -2.12 -0.87 -15.29
C GLU A 149 -0.91 -1.65 -15.84
N ASP A 150 0.07 -0.96 -16.40
CA ASP A 150 1.31 -1.55 -16.95
C ASP A 150 2.34 -1.95 -15.89
N GLY A 151 2.05 -1.68 -14.61
CA GLY A 151 2.92 -1.97 -13.47
C GLY A 151 3.96 -0.89 -13.16
N ASN A 152 4.07 0.17 -13.96
CA ASN A 152 4.93 1.31 -13.67
C ASN A 152 4.42 2.10 -12.48
N LEU A 153 5.33 2.68 -11.69
CA LEU A 153 4.97 3.51 -10.55
C LEU A 153 4.22 4.77 -10.97
N LEU A 154 3.17 5.12 -10.24
CA LEU A 154 2.37 6.31 -10.45
C LEU A 154 2.62 7.32 -9.34
N LYS A 155 3.06 8.51 -9.72
CA LYS A 155 3.36 9.63 -8.81
C LYS A 155 2.14 10.55 -8.66
N GLY A 156 2.07 11.24 -7.51
CA GLY A 156 1.08 12.31 -7.28
C GLY A 156 -0.27 11.86 -6.74
N ALA A 157 -0.47 10.57 -6.48
CA ALA A 157 -1.65 10.07 -5.79
C ALA A 157 -1.55 10.33 -4.28
N GLN A 158 -2.62 10.81 -3.64
CA GLN A 158 -2.70 10.83 -2.18
C GLN A 158 -3.39 9.56 -1.68
N LEU A 159 -2.68 8.79 -0.88
CA LEU A 159 -3.18 7.59 -0.23
C LEU A 159 -3.36 7.81 1.26
N THR A 160 -4.37 7.19 1.83
CA THR A 160 -4.72 7.31 3.26
C THR A 160 -5.04 5.94 3.84
N VAL A 161 -4.51 5.66 5.01
CA VAL A 161 -4.82 4.46 5.81
C VAL A 161 -5.66 4.85 7.01
N VAL A 162 -6.75 4.12 7.22
CA VAL A 162 -7.70 4.36 8.30
C VAL A 162 -7.95 3.07 9.07
N SER A 163 -7.96 3.13 10.41
CA SER A 163 -8.37 2.00 11.25
C SER A 163 -9.86 1.69 11.08
N THR A 164 -10.21 0.43 10.84
CA THR A 164 -11.63 0.01 10.78
C THR A 164 -12.33 0.13 12.12
N LYS A 165 -11.59 0.04 13.23
CA LYS A 165 -12.07 0.07 14.61
C LYS A 165 -12.32 1.49 15.10
N THR A 166 -11.28 2.33 15.07
CA THR A 166 -11.34 3.69 15.63
C THR A 166 -11.80 4.74 14.64
N LYS A 167 -11.77 4.42 13.33
CA LYS A 167 -12.00 5.35 12.21
C LYS A 167 -10.96 6.47 12.11
N ASN A 168 -9.93 6.44 12.93
CA ASN A 168 -8.85 7.41 12.88
C ASN A 168 -7.94 7.15 11.68
N ARG A 169 -7.42 8.23 11.11
CA ARG A 169 -6.36 8.19 10.11
C ARG A 169 -5.07 7.75 10.81
N ILE A 170 -4.43 6.71 10.28
CA ILE A 170 -3.16 6.18 10.76
C ILE A 170 -2.02 6.81 9.97
N ASP A 171 -2.16 6.86 8.64
CA ASP A 171 -1.13 7.36 7.74
C ASP A 171 -1.73 8.04 6.52
N GLN A 172 -1.02 9.00 5.93
CA GLN A 172 -1.39 9.69 4.70
C GLN A 172 -0.15 10.23 4.01
N TRP A 173 0.01 9.95 2.71
CA TRP A 173 1.15 10.40 1.93
C TRP A 173 0.78 10.67 0.47
N ILE A 174 1.67 11.36 -0.24
CA ILE A 174 1.58 11.56 -1.69
C ILE A 174 2.69 10.74 -2.34
N THR A 175 2.34 9.92 -3.34
CA THR A 175 3.26 8.97 -3.96
C THR A 175 4.30 9.64 -4.86
N GLY A 176 5.54 9.15 -4.82
CA GLY A 176 6.61 9.52 -5.74
C GLY A 176 7.11 10.95 -5.61
N GLN A 177 6.88 11.61 -4.47
CA GLN A 177 7.37 12.98 -4.22
C GLN A 177 8.81 13.03 -3.72
N HIS A 178 9.33 11.91 -3.19
CA HIS A 178 10.63 11.90 -2.56
C HIS A 178 11.68 11.32 -3.49
N ILE A 179 12.67 12.13 -3.81
CA ILE A 179 13.95 11.74 -4.39
C ILE A 179 14.99 12.03 -3.31
N PHE A 180 15.62 10.97 -2.80
CA PHE A 180 16.66 11.10 -1.81
C PHE A 180 18.03 11.04 -2.48
N ASP A 181 18.84 12.08 -2.32
CA ASP A 181 20.19 12.12 -2.92
C ASP A 181 21.13 11.15 -2.20
N ILE A 182 21.40 10.02 -2.83
CA ILE A 182 22.34 9.01 -2.35
C ILE A 182 23.70 9.23 -3.03
N ASN A 183 24.64 9.82 -2.28
CA ASN A 183 26.01 10.02 -2.77
C ASN A 183 26.81 8.70 -2.83
N ASP A 184 27.97 8.72 -3.50
CA ASP A 184 28.81 7.53 -3.71
C ASP A 184 29.29 6.86 -2.41
N VAL A 185 29.48 7.64 -1.33
CA VAL A 185 29.89 7.09 -0.03
C VAL A 185 28.76 6.30 0.60
N MET A 186 27.55 6.84 0.54
CA MET A 186 26.33 6.15 1.01
C MET A 186 26.06 4.89 0.20
N LYS A 187 26.14 4.97 -1.14
CA LYS A 187 25.98 3.80 -2.03
C LYS A 187 26.93 2.67 -1.65
N LYS A 188 28.19 2.98 -1.38
CA LYS A 188 29.19 1.97 -0.98
C LYS A 188 28.84 1.31 0.37
N LYS A 189 28.33 2.07 1.34
CA LYS A 189 27.90 1.54 2.64
C LYS A 189 26.66 0.65 2.48
N ILE A 190 25.61 1.18 1.83
CA ILE A 190 24.35 0.48 1.61
C ILE A 190 24.58 -0.86 0.88
N LEU A 191 25.42 -0.89 -0.15
CA LEU A 191 25.73 -2.11 -0.90
C LEU A 191 26.52 -3.14 -0.08
N LYS A 192 27.16 -2.73 1.03
CA LYS A 192 27.80 -3.65 1.98
C LYS A 192 26.85 -4.15 3.06
N GLY A 193 25.61 -3.66 3.09
CA GLY A 193 24.63 -3.95 4.13
C GLY A 193 24.71 -3.02 5.34
N ASP A 194 25.51 -1.94 5.26
CA ASP A 194 25.67 -1.00 6.36
C ASP A 194 24.54 0.04 6.34
N MET A 195 24.05 0.38 7.53
CA MET A 195 23.11 1.47 7.72
C MET A 195 23.78 2.83 7.51
N CYS A 196 23.06 3.78 6.91
CA CYS A 196 23.45 5.18 6.78
C CYS A 196 22.49 6.09 7.54
N GLN A 197 23.03 7.07 8.26
CA GLN A 197 22.23 8.10 8.95
C GLN A 197 22.94 9.45 8.89
N GLY A 198 22.16 10.54 8.96
CA GLY A 198 22.69 11.89 8.91
C GLY A 198 21.60 12.95 8.79
N LYS A 199 21.98 14.12 8.31
CA LYS A 199 21.07 15.21 7.92
C LYS A 199 21.37 15.63 6.49
N ASN A 200 20.32 15.95 5.73
CA ASN A 200 20.49 16.55 4.40
C ASN A 200 20.77 18.07 4.51
N GLU A 201 20.93 18.74 3.38
CA GLU A 201 21.23 20.17 3.31
C GLU A 201 20.10 21.04 3.90
N GLU A 202 18.86 20.56 3.90
CA GLU A 202 17.70 21.22 4.47
C GLU A 202 17.55 20.99 5.98
N GLY A 203 18.43 20.16 6.58
CA GLY A 203 18.42 19.84 8.01
C GLY A 203 17.50 18.67 8.37
N ILE A 204 16.86 18.04 7.40
CA ILE A 204 16.01 16.86 7.59
C ILE A 204 16.88 15.66 7.96
N GLU A 205 16.59 15.02 9.08
CA GLU A 205 17.29 13.81 9.51
C GLU A 205 16.87 12.62 8.65
N TYR A 206 17.82 11.79 8.26
CA TYR A 206 17.57 10.58 7.51
C TYR A 206 18.24 9.36 8.12
N LYS A 207 17.62 8.20 7.90
CA LYS A 207 18.17 6.88 8.20
C LYS A 207 17.82 5.92 7.06
N VAL A 208 18.83 5.33 6.43
CA VAL A 208 18.68 4.33 5.37
C VAL A 208 19.11 2.97 5.91
N VAL A 209 18.22 2.00 5.85
CA VAL A 209 18.46 0.62 6.30
C VAL A 209 18.36 -0.31 5.08
N PRO A 210 19.43 -1.01 4.70
CA PRO A 210 19.40 -2.02 3.66
C PRO A 210 18.44 -3.16 4.01
N GLN A 211 17.65 -3.60 3.05
CA GLN A 211 16.84 -4.80 3.20
C GLN A 211 17.63 -6.02 2.73
N LEU A 212 17.71 -7.03 3.58
CA LEU A 212 18.34 -8.30 3.24
C LEU A 212 17.58 -8.98 2.09
N LYS A 213 18.31 -9.44 1.07
CA LYS A 213 17.77 -10.13 -0.11
C LYS A 213 16.77 -9.31 -0.96
N SER A 214 16.80 -7.99 -0.88
CA SER A 214 15.98 -7.08 -1.69
C SER A 214 16.84 -5.98 -2.29
N ASN A 215 16.41 -5.42 -3.43
CA ASN A 215 17.00 -4.21 -4.00
C ASN A 215 16.33 -2.94 -3.46
N ASP A 216 15.41 -3.08 -2.52
CA ASP A 216 14.77 -1.97 -1.83
C ASP A 216 15.54 -1.64 -0.55
N TYR A 217 15.58 -0.37 -0.22
CA TYR A 217 16.17 0.17 1.01
C TYR A 217 15.10 0.90 1.78
N PHE A 218 15.01 0.70 3.09
CA PHE A 218 14.08 1.44 3.92
C PHE A 218 14.69 2.81 4.25
N LEU A 219 13.97 3.87 3.95
CA LEU A 219 14.32 5.24 4.26
C LEU A 219 13.34 5.81 5.29
N MET A 220 13.87 6.33 6.38
CA MET A 220 13.16 7.23 7.29
C MET A 220 13.62 8.66 7.00
N LEU A 221 12.67 9.58 6.90
CA LEU A 221 12.89 11.01 6.92
C LEU A 221 12.22 11.58 8.17
N LYS A 222 12.93 12.46 8.88
CA LYS A 222 12.40 13.15 10.05
C LYS A 222 12.61 14.64 9.93
N ASP A 223 11.50 15.38 9.85
CA ASP A 223 11.46 16.83 9.83
C ASP A 223 10.72 17.34 11.09
N GLY A 224 11.44 17.82 12.06
CA GLY A 224 10.90 18.18 13.36
C GLY A 224 10.27 16.98 14.08
N GLU A 225 8.93 16.98 14.26
CA GLU A 225 8.16 15.87 14.84
C GLU A 225 7.57 14.96 13.75
N ASP A 226 7.55 15.38 12.49
CA ASP A 226 7.03 14.61 11.38
C ASP A 226 8.02 13.53 10.95
N VAL A 227 7.56 12.31 10.86
CA VAL A 227 8.35 11.14 10.43
C VAL A 227 7.64 10.43 9.31
N ALA A 228 8.36 10.15 8.24
CA ALA A 228 7.85 9.42 7.08
C ALA A 228 8.78 8.26 6.70
N TYR A 229 8.20 7.18 6.19
CA TYR A 229 8.90 5.95 5.87
C TYR A 229 8.63 5.52 4.44
N TYR A 230 9.69 5.24 3.70
CA TYR A 230 9.62 4.88 2.27
C TYR A 230 10.51 3.68 1.97
N CYS A 231 10.21 3.02 0.86
CA CYS A 231 11.20 2.21 0.17
C CYS A 231 11.80 3.05 -0.95
N ILE A 232 13.10 2.99 -1.08
CA ILE A 232 13.85 3.63 -2.17
C ILE A 232 14.70 2.58 -2.89
N ASP A 233 15.05 2.85 -4.14
CA ASP A 233 16.07 2.10 -4.86
C ASP A 233 17.48 2.65 -4.57
N ILE A 234 18.52 2.06 -5.17
CA ILE A 234 19.91 2.49 -4.98
C ILE A 234 20.21 3.87 -5.59
N GLN A 235 19.32 4.42 -6.41
CA GLN A 235 19.44 5.78 -6.93
C GLN A 235 18.80 6.80 -5.99
N GLY A 236 17.99 6.36 -5.02
CA GLY A 236 17.25 7.20 -4.10
C GLY A 236 15.83 7.52 -4.54
N ASP A 237 15.37 6.92 -5.64
CA ASP A 237 13.99 7.09 -6.10
C ASP A 237 13.03 6.30 -5.22
N GLU A 238 11.93 6.95 -4.80
CA GLU A 238 10.85 6.29 -4.05
C GLU A 238 10.22 5.18 -4.90
N THR A 239 10.22 3.96 -4.37
CA THR A 239 9.60 2.78 -5.01
C THR A 239 8.29 2.40 -4.35
N ALA A 240 8.17 2.58 -3.05
CA ALA A 240 6.98 2.24 -2.27
C ALA A 240 6.94 3.00 -0.96
N HIS A 241 5.75 3.08 -0.35
CA HIS A 241 5.56 3.60 1.00
C HIS A 241 5.47 2.47 2.01
N LEU A 242 6.02 2.68 3.20
CA LEU A 242 5.94 1.78 4.34
C LEU A 242 4.99 2.36 5.38
N ILE A 243 3.94 1.62 5.71
CA ILE A 243 2.99 2.05 6.72
C ILE A 243 3.50 1.65 8.10
N GLN A 244 3.55 2.59 9.02
CA GLN A 244 3.94 2.41 10.42
C GLN A 244 2.73 2.53 11.36
N GLY A 245 2.92 2.11 12.63
CA GLY A 245 1.89 2.28 13.67
C GLY A 245 0.68 1.35 13.52
N LEU A 246 0.83 0.23 12.82
CA LEU A 246 -0.19 -0.78 12.67
C LEU A 246 -0.06 -1.84 13.77
N ASN A 247 -1.19 -2.27 14.33
CA ASN A 247 -1.25 -3.29 15.38
C ASN A 247 -1.59 -4.66 14.80
N SER A 248 -0.92 -5.70 15.27
CA SER A 248 -1.21 -7.08 14.89
C SER A 248 -2.65 -7.45 15.23
N GLY A 249 -3.31 -8.20 14.34
CA GLY A 249 -4.71 -8.62 14.49
C GLY A 249 -5.76 -7.56 14.13
N GLU A 250 -5.36 -6.31 13.85
CA GLU A 250 -6.30 -5.25 13.47
C GLU A 250 -6.48 -5.15 11.95
N LYS A 251 -7.63 -4.58 11.54
CA LYS A 251 -7.97 -4.33 10.14
C LYS A 251 -7.93 -2.85 9.81
N TYR A 252 -7.44 -2.57 8.61
CA TYR A 252 -7.28 -1.23 8.09
C TYR A 252 -7.87 -1.11 6.69
N ILE A 253 -8.22 0.12 6.30
CA ILE A 253 -8.68 0.48 4.96
C ILE A 253 -7.62 1.37 4.34
N LEU A 254 -7.10 0.96 3.19
CA LEU A 254 -6.28 1.78 2.31
C LEU A 254 -7.18 2.35 1.22
N ARG A 255 -7.21 3.67 1.08
CA ARG A 255 -7.98 4.38 0.06
C ARG A 255 -7.18 5.48 -0.61
N GLU A 256 -7.51 5.74 -1.85
CA GLU A 256 -7.03 6.90 -2.57
C GLU A 256 -7.94 8.09 -2.28
N THR A 257 -7.37 9.21 -1.84
CA THR A 257 -8.11 10.44 -1.51
C THR A 257 -7.84 11.56 -2.49
N LEU A 258 -6.80 11.45 -3.32
CA LEU A 258 -6.54 12.31 -4.46
C LEU A 258 -5.94 11.46 -5.57
N THR A 259 -6.62 11.41 -6.70
CA THR A 259 -6.19 10.68 -7.89
C THR A 259 -5.41 11.59 -8.83
N PRO A 260 -4.28 11.15 -9.41
CA PRO A 260 -3.57 11.93 -10.40
C PRO A 260 -4.42 12.19 -11.65
N CYS A 261 -4.15 13.33 -12.31
CA CYS A 261 -4.84 13.71 -13.53
C CYS A 261 -4.76 12.60 -14.61
N GLY A 262 -5.90 12.32 -15.24
CA GLY A 262 -6.00 11.32 -16.31
C GLY A 262 -6.23 9.88 -15.86
N TYR A 263 -6.40 9.64 -14.59
CA TYR A 263 -6.64 8.32 -14.02
C TYR A 263 -7.97 8.24 -13.29
N ALA A 264 -8.55 7.04 -13.21
CA ALA A 264 -9.71 6.73 -12.38
C ALA A 264 -9.25 6.35 -10.97
N THR A 265 -10.02 6.76 -9.97
CA THR A 265 -9.73 6.49 -8.56
C THR A 265 -9.70 4.99 -8.27
N ALA A 266 -8.63 4.51 -7.65
CA ALA A 266 -8.50 3.12 -7.27
C ALA A 266 -9.53 2.71 -6.21
N LYS A 267 -9.97 1.45 -6.27
CA LYS A 267 -10.88 0.88 -5.28
C LYS A 267 -10.20 0.76 -3.91
N GLU A 268 -10.96 1.02 -2.85
CA GLU A 268 -10.50 0.81 -1.48
C GLU A 268 -10.09 -0.65 -1.25
N GLN A 269 -9.02 -0.86 -0.49
CA GLN A 269 -8.51 -2.17 -0.10
C GLN A 269 -8.58 -2.32 1.42
N ILE A 270 -9.15 -3.44 1.89
CA ILE A 270 -9.16 -3.79 3.32
C ILE A 270 -8.08 -4.83 3.55
N PHE A 271 -7.23 -4.61 4.53
CA PHE A 271 -6.18 -5.55 4.91
C PHE A 271 -6.12 -5.73 6.43
N GLU A 272 -5.57 -6.85 6.88
CA GLU A 272 -5.45 -7.24 8.28
C GLU A 272 -4.00 -7.59 8.58
N ILE A 273 -3.45 -7.03 9.65
CA ILE A 273 -2.09 -7.33 10.10
C ILE A 273 -2.06 -8.72 10.72
N ARG A 274 -1.24 -9.57 10.15
CA ARG A 274 -1.00 -10.95 10.60
C ARG A 274 0.49 -11.23 10.61
N GLU A 275 0.90 -12.39 11.05
CA GLU A 275 2.29 -12.88 11.08
C GLU A 275 2.86 -13.12 9.66
N LYS A 276 2.73 -12.12 8.78
CA LYS A 276 3.28 -12.13 7.41
C LYS A 276 3.45 -10.73 6.86
N ASN A 277 4.44 -10.54 6.00
CA ASN A 277 4.59 -9.32 5.23
C ASN A 277 3.40 -9.10 4.30
N ILE A 278 2.93 -7.86 4.21
CA ILE A 278 1.84 -7.46 3.34
C ILE A 278 2.40 -6.52 2.27
N VAL A 279 2.11 -6.85 1.02
CA VAL A 279 2.43 -6.00 -0.13
C VAL A 279 1.12 -5.66 -0.82
N LEU A 280 0.75 -4.39 -0.77
CA LEU A 280 -0.45 -3.85 -1.40
C LEU A 280 -0.06 -3.15 -2.71
N LYS A 281 -0.86 -3.37 -3.74
CA LYS A 281 -0.74 -2.67 -5.02
C LYS A 281 -2.02 -1.88 -5.26
N VAL A 282 -1.90 -0.57 -5.29
CA VAL A 282 -2.98 0.34 -5.63
C VAL A 282 -2.79 0.72 -7.09
N VAL A 283 -3.68 0.21 -7.95
CA VAL A 283 -3.56 0.36 -9.40
C VAL A 283 -4.63 1.32 -9.88
N ASP A 284 -4.22 2.35 -10.61
CA ASP A 284 -5.11 3.25 -11.32
C ASP A 284 -5.22 2.86 -12.78
N GLU A 285 -6.44 2.94 -13.27
CA GLU A 285 -6.77 2.72 -14.67
C GLU A 285 -6.78 4.06 -15.41
N ASP A 286 -6.27 4.08 -16.64
CA ASP A 286 -6.32 5.28 -17.49
C ASP A 286 -7.77 5.66 -17.79
N ILE A 287 -8.09 6.96 -17.74
CA ILE A 287 -9.34 7.48 -18.32
C ILE A 287 -9.23 7.40 -19.84
N LYS A 288 -10.16 6.67 -20.45
CA LYS A 288 -10.23 6.40 -21.88
C LYS A 288 -11.57 6.86 -22.43
N VAL A 289 -11.54 7.72 -23.45
CA VAL A 289 -12.74 8.21 -24.14
C VAL A 289 -12.64 7.92 -25.61
N ASP A 290 -13.59 7.13 -26.15
CA ASP A 290 -13.73 6.88 -27.58
C ASP A 290 -14.74 7.86 -28.18
N ILE A 291 -14.31 8.63 -29.15
CA ILE A 291 -15.14 9.60 -29.87
C ILE A 291 -15.47 9.05 -31.25
N SER A 292 -16.77 8.90 -31.50
CA SER A 292 -17.31 8.47 -32.77
C SER A 292 -17.88 9.65 -33.52
N LYS A 293 -17.56 9.76 -34.80
CA LYS A 293 -18.24 10.66 -35.75
C LYS A 293 -19.07 9.84 -36.70
N LYS A 294 -20.41 9.94 -36.60
CA LYS A 294 -21.33 9.03 -37.32
C LYS A 294 -22.31 9.76 -38.22
N ASP A 295 -22.66 9.12 -39.31
CA ASP A 295 -23.81 9.50 -40.12
C ASP A 295 -25.11 9.16 -39.36
N ILE A 296 -25.99 10.15 -39.22
CA ILE A 296 -27.23 9.99 -38.43
C ILE A 296 -28.19 8.99 -39.07
N THR A 297 -28.09 8.75 -40.40
CA THR A 297 -29.05 7.91 -41.13
C THR A 297 -28.69 6.42 -41.05
N ASN A 298 -27.39 6.07 -41.18
CA ASN A 298 -26.95 4.70 -41.25
C ASN A 298 -26.08 4.26 -40.03
N LYS A 299 -25.78 5.19 -39.11
CA LYS A 299 -25.02 5.00 -37.86
C LYS A 299 -23.56 4.51 -38.08
N LYS A 300 -23.04 4.57 -39.30
CA LYS A 300 -21.65 4.21 -39.60
C LYS A 300 -20.72 5.38 -39.28
N GLU A 301 -19.47 5.05 -38.97
CA GLU A 301 -18.40 6.03 -38.83
C GLU A 301 -18.27 6.87 -40.11
N LEU A 302 -18.06 8.15 -39.93
CA LEU A 302 -17.99 9.15 -40.99
C LEU A 302 -16.61 9.78 -41.04
N SER A 303 -15.90 9.55 -42.16
CA SER A 303 -14.55 10.06 -42.40
C SER A 303 -14.56 11.49 -42.94
N GLY A 304 -13.50 12.27 -42.61
CA GLY A 304 -13.23 13.57 -43.18
C GLY A 304 -13.78 14.78 -42.43
N ALA A 305 -14.40 14.60 -41.27
CA ALA A 305 -14.73 15.69 -40.37
C ALA A 305 -13.48 16.20 -39.65
N HIS A 306 -13.29 17.50 -39.53
CA HIS A 306 -12.27 18.07 -38.65
C HIS A 306 -12.86 18.32 -37.29
N LEU A 307 -12.37 17.60 -36.28
CA LEU A 307 -12.85 17.60 -34.93
C LEU A 307 -11.81 18.13 -33.96
N GLN A 308 -12.26 18.71 -32.84
CA GLN A 308 -11.40 19.11 -31.74
C GLN A 308 -12.14 18.93 -30.41
N VAL A 309 -11.39 18.61 -29.36
CA VAL A 309 -11.87 18.60 -27.97
C VAL A 309 -11.26 19.77 -27.23
N LYS A 310 -12.10 20.53 -26.54
CA LYS A 310 -11.70 21.68 -25.71
C LYS A 310 -12.08 21.48 -24.26
N ASN A 311 -11.32 22.10 -23.37
CA ASN A 311 -11.72 22.27 -21.98
C ASN A 311 -12.71 23.45 -21.82
N GLU A 312 -13.17 23.70 -20.59
CA GLU A 312 -14.10 24.79 -20.27
C GLU A 312 -13.51 26.18 -20.56
N ASP A 313 -12.21 26.34 -20.50
CA ASP A 313 -11.48 27.59 -20.80
C ASP A 313 -11.34 27.84 -22.31
N GLY A 314 -11.75 26.87 -23.14
CA GLY A 314 -11.68 26.95 -24.59
C GLY A 314 -10.32 26.53 -25.17
N GLU A 315 -9.41 26.00 -24.37
CA GLU A 315 -8.14 25.45 -24.80
C GLU A 315 -8.35 24.14 -25.57
N VAL A 316 -7.71 24.01 -26.74
CA VAL A 316 -7.77 22.78 -27.55
C VAL A 316 -6.82 21.75 -26.98
N LEU A 317 -7.36 20.63 -26.53
CA LEU A 317 -6.59 19.52 -25.95
C LEU A 317 -6.20 18.48 -27.00
N ASP A 318 -7.08 18.27 -27.99
CA ASP A 318 -6.85 17.35 -29.10
C ASP A 318 -7.58 17.82 -30.37
N SER A 319 -7.01 17.52 -31.53
CA SER A 319 -7.64 17.81 -32.83
C SER A 319 -7.21 16.79 -33.90
N TRP A 320 -8.21 16.30 -34.67
CA TRP A 320 -7.96 15.24 -35.67
C TRP A 320 -8.95 15.34 -36.83
N ILE A 321 -8.69 14.53 -37.85
CA ILE A 321 -9.65 14.28 -38.95
C ILE A 321 -10.28 12.92 -38.70
N SER A 322 -11.62 12.83 -38.67
CA SER A 322 -12.33 11.59 -38.47
C SER A 322 -12.04 10.56 -39.56
N THR A 323 -12.03 9.29 -39.20
CA THR A 323 -11.84 8.14 -40.07
C THR A 323 -13.06 7.22 -39.99
N ASP A 324 -12.93 6.00 -40.49
CA ASP A 324 -13.89 4.91 -40.39
C ASP A 324 -13.82 4.18 -39.00
N GLN A 325 -13.06 4.75 -38.06
CA GLN A 325 -12.89 4.21 -36.69
C GLN A 325 -13.07 5.30 -35.65
N GLU A 326 -13.40 4.87 -34.40
CA GLU A 326 -13.45 5.72 -33.23
C GLU A 326 -12.06 6.32 -32.95
N HIS A 327 -12.01 7.58 -32.52
CA HIS A 327 -10.79 8.26 -32.08
C HIS A 327 -10.70 8.19 -30.56
N ARG A 328 -9.55 7.71 -30.03
CA ARG A 328 -9.33 7.58 -28.58
C ARG A 328 -8.56 8.76 -28.03
N ILE A 329 -9.11 9.35 -26.95
CA ILE A 329 -8.44 10.34 -26.12
C ILE A 329 -8.21 9.74 -24.74
N CYS A 330 -6.99 9.91 -24.21
CA CYS A 330 -6.60 9.49 -22.85
C CYS A 330 -6.31 10.72 -21.99
N HIS A 331 -6.20 10.49 -20.67
CA HIS A 331 -5.74 11.48 -19.67
C HIS A 331 -6.64 12.72 -19.52
N LEU A 332 -7.94 12.62 -19.80
CA LEU A 332 -8.90 13.65 -19.41
C LEU A 332 -9.20 13.56 -17.91
N GLU A 333 -9.47 14.72 -17.28
CA GLU A 333 -9.70 14.79 -15.83
C GLU A 333 -11.12 14.37 -15.43
N VAL A 334 -11.23 13.55 -14.41
CA VAL A 334 -12.52 13.14 -13.82
C VAL A 334 -13.31 14.33 -13.32
N GLY A 335 -14.61 14.32 -13.59
CA GLY A 335 -15.53 15.38 -13.16
C GLY A 335 -15.47 16.68 -13.97
N LYS A 336 -14.50 16.82 -14.87
CA LYS A 336 -14.39 17.99 -15.74
C LYS A 336 -15.30 17.85 -16.97
N LYS A 337 -15.76 19.01 -17.43
CA LYS A 337 -16.59 19.15 -18.62
C LYS A 337 -15.70 19.47 -19.83
N TYR A 338 -15.98 18.82 -20.94
CA TYR A 338 -15.30 19.00 -22.21
C TYR A 338 -16.29 19.25 -23.34
N ILE A 339 -15.82 19.88 -24.40
CA ILE A 339 -16.61 20.25 -25.57
C ILE A 339 -15.99 19.62 -26.80
N LEU A 340 -16.71 18.68 -27.43
CA LEU A 340 -16.39 18.18 -28.76
C LEU A 340 -17.00 19.14 -29.80
N GLU A 341 -16.13 19.73 -30.62
CA GLU A 341 -16.51 20.67 -31.66
C GLU A 341 -16.05 20.17 -33.04
N GLU A 342 -16.97 20.21 -33.98
CA GLU A 342 -16.62 20.06 -35.40
C GLU A 342 -16.23 21.42 -35.96
N THR A 343 -15.03 21.53 -36.53
CA THR A 343 -14.57 22.76 -37.18
C THR A 343 -14.95 22.79 -38.63
N MET A 344 -14.90 21.61 -39.31
CA MET A 344 -15.28 21.45 -40.73
C MET A 344 -15.99 20.10 -40.90
N ALA A 345 -17.17 20.11 -41.51
CA ALA A 345 -17.91 18.91 -41.85
C ALA A 345 -17.34 18.19 -43.07
N PRO A 346 -17.55 16.86 -43.22
CA PRO A 346 -17.22 16.14 -44.43
C PRO A 346 -18.05 16.60 -45.61
N TYR A 347 -17.52 16.41 -46.81
CA TYR A 347 -18.26 16.76 -48.03
C TYR A 347 -19.63 16.08 -48.12
N GLY A 348 -20.67 16.89 -48.35
CA GLY A 348 -22.07 16.41 -48.42
C GLY A 348 -22.79 16.33 -47.09
N TYR A 349 -22.24 16.82 -46.01
CA TYR A 349 -22.84 16.84 -44.68
C TYR A 349 -22.94 18.27 -44.15
N GLU A 350 -23.92 18.48 -43.28
CA GLU A 350 -24.06 19.71 -42.50
C GLU A 350 -23.20 19.64 -41.25
N LYS A 351 -22.59 20.80 -40.90
CA LYS A 351 -21.80 20.91 -39.68
C LYS A 351 -22.64 20.64 -38.42
N SER A 352 -22.18 19.74 -37.55
CA SER A 352 -22.88 19.40 -36.29
C SER A 352 -22.78 20.51 -35.26
N GLU A 353 -23.77 20.50 -34.34
CA GLU A 353 -23.69 21.25 -33.10
C GLU A 353 -22.62 20.63 -32.17
N LYS A 354 -22.10 21.44 -31.25
CA LYS A 354 -21.13 21.00 -30.24
C LYS A 354 -21.75 19.98 -29.30
N VAL A 355 -20.97 18.99 -28.88
CA VAL A 355 -21.35 17.99 -27.89
C VAL A 355 -20.58 18.26 -26.61
N GLU A 356 -21.31 18.53 -25.51
CA GLU A 356 -20.72 18.64 -24.19
C GLU A 356 -20.74 17.29 -23.48
N PHE A 357 -19.63 16.92 -22.80
CA PHE A 357 -19.55 15.69 -22.04
C PHE A 357 -18.73 15.89 -20.77
N VAL A 358 -18.99 15.07 -19.74
CA VAL A 358 -18.29 15.09 -18.46
C VAL A 358 -17.65 13.74 -18.26
N ILE A 359 -16.39 13.74 -17.80
CA ILE A 359 -15.64 12.51 -17.54
C ILE A 359 -16.10 11.87 -16.25
N LYS A 360 -16.45 10.59 -16.32
CA LYS A 360 -16.80 9.75 -15.16
C LYS A 360 -15.55 9.13 -14.56
N ASP A 361 -15.57 8.89 -13.26
CA ASP A 361 -14.52 8.18 -12.53
C ASP A 361 -14.65 6.67 -12.76
N THR A 362 -14.06 6.21 -13.86
CA THR A 362 -14.06 4.77 -14.25
C THR A 362 -12.96 4.53 -15.28
N GLY A 363 -12.28 3.38 -15.16
CA GLY A 363 -11.34 2.87 -16.18
C GLY A 363 -12.04 2.26 -17.40
N GLU A 364 -13.37 2.11 -17.36
CA GLU A 364 -14.13 1.67 -18.52
C GLU A 364 -14.10 2.71 -19.65
N ILE A 365 -14.10 2.25 -20.89
CA ILE A 365 -14.11 3.13 -22.05
C ILE A 365 -15.43 3.92 -22.09
N GLN A 366 -15.33 5.25 -21.99
CA GLN A 366 -16.46 6.14 -22.13
C GLN A 366 -16.66 6.51 -23.61
N LYS A 367 -17.90 6.53 -24.08
CA LYS A 367 -18.20 6.80 -25.48
C LYS A 367 -18.90 8.15 -25.66
N VAL A 368 -18.38 8.96 -26.59
CA VAL A 368 -18.98 10.22 -27.02
C VAL A 368 -19.25 10.14 -28.51
N ILE A 369 -20.48 10.41 -28.92
CA ILE A 369 -20.87 10.28 -30.33
C ILE A 369 -21.38 11.62 -30.85
N MET A 370 -20.85 12.06 -31.98
CA MET A 370 -21.31 13.21 -32.75
C MET A 370 -21.88 12.74 -34.07
N TYR A 371 -23.09 13.20 -34.39
CA TYR A 371 -23.80 12.81 -35.62
C TYR A 371 -23.83 13.96 -36.63
N ASP A 372 -23.55 13.65 -37.91
CA ASP A 372 -23.80 14.55 -39.02
C ASP A 372 -25.01 14.16 -39.82
N GLN A 373 -25.66 15.16 -40.32
CA GLN A 373 -26.84 15.03 -41.17
C GLN A 373 -26.38 15.25 -42.63
N PRO A 374 -26.70 14.32 -43.58
CA PRO A 374 -26.40 14.53 -44.99
C PRO A 374 -27.24 15.72 -45.51
N ILE A 375 -26.53 16.54 -46.35
CA ILE A 375 -27.22 17.65 -47.05
C ILE A 375 -28.15 17.03 -48.08
N ILE A 376 -29.45 17.18 -47.84
CA ILE A 376 -30.45 16.77 -48.79
C ILE A 376 -30.53 17.85 -49.88
N GLN A 377 -29.80 17.64 -50.99
CA GLN A 377 -30.03 18.46 -52.16
C GLN A 377 -31.42 18.15 -52.69
N ALA A 378 -32.32 19.11 -52.52
CA ALA A 378 -33.64 19.02 -53.13
C ALA A 378 -33.44 18.92 -54.66
N ILE A 379 -33.67 17.73 -55.22
CA ILE A 379 -33.75 17.60 -56.68
C ILE A 379 -34.85 18.55 -57.11
N LYS A 380 -34.50 19.60 -57.88
CA LYS A 380 -35.49 20.44 -58.58
C LYS A 380 -36.20 19.60 -59.62
N THR A 381 -37.09 18.71 -59.16
CA THR A 381 -38.11 18.17 -60.03
C THR A 381 -39.19 19.27 -60.11
N GLY A 382 -39.54 19.70 -61.30
CA GLY A 382 -40.45 20.83 -61.55
C GLY A 382 -41.89 20.65 -61.04
N ASP A 383 -42.11 19.86 -60.03
CA ASP A 383 -43.39 19.61 -59.36
C ASP A 383 -43.27 20.05 -57.87
N SER A 384 -43.75 21.29 -57.66
CA SER A 384 -43.76 21.91 -56.31
C SER A 384 -44.79 21.29 -55.34
N SER A 385 -45.64 20.37 -55.81
CA SER A 385 -46.68 19.77 -54.96
C SER A 385 -46.21 18.67 -54.01
N LYS A 386 -45.03 18.09 -54.25
CA LYS A 386 -44.49 17.02 -53.45
C LYS A 386 -43.43 17.47 -52.43
N LEU A 387 -42.89 18.68 -52.51
CA LEU A 387 -41.89 19.22 -51.61
C LEU A 387 -42.41 19.31 -50.14
N ASN A 388 -43.63 19.81 -49.97
CA ASN A 388 -44.25 19.92 -48.66
C ASN A 388 -44.54 18.53 -48.01
N TYR A 389 -44.77 17.49 -48.81
CA TYR A 389 -44.99 16.14 -48.33
C TYR A 389 -43.69 15.52 -47.81
N PHE A 390 -42.55 15.72 -48.47
CA PHE A 390 -41.24 15.22 -48.01
C PHE A 390 -40.69 16.00 -46.80
N ILE A 391 -40.94 17.31 -46.71
CA ILE A 391 -40.61 18.14 -45.51
C ILE A 391 -41.46 17.69 -44.33
N MET A 392 -42.72 17.38 -44.52
CA MET A 392 -43.60 16.85 -43.48
C MET A 392 -43.16 15.43 -42.98
N LEU A 393 -42.75 14.56 -43.90
CA LEU A 393 -42.22 13.23 -43.54
C LEU A 393 -40.90 13.33 -42.79
N GLY A 394 -39.98 14.23 -43.16
CA GLY A 394 -38.75 14.49 -42.46
C GLY A 394 -38.95 15.06 -41.06
N ALA A 395 -39.86 15.99 -40.89
CA ALA A 395 -40.23 16.56 -39.57
C ALA A 395 -40.90 15.51 -38.65
N LEU A 396 -41.77 14.67 -39.21
CA LEU A 396 -42.41 13.56 -38.45
C LEU A 396 -41.42 12.50 -38.02
N SER A 397 -40.41 12.15 -38.86
CA SER A 397 -39.36 11.21 -38.48
C SER A 397 -38.44 11.75 -37.39
N GLY A 398 -38.09 13.03 -37.43
CA GLY A 398 -37.33 13.73 -36.37
C GLY A 398 -38.08 13.75 -35.02
N ILE A 399 -39.38 14.03 -35.04
CA ILE A 399 -40.25 14.00 -33.84
C ILE A 399 -40.35 12.55 -33.28
N CYS A 400 -40.51 11.54 -34.14
CA CYS A 400 -40.57 10.14 -33.70
C CYS A 400 -39.27 9.68 -33.07
N ILE A 401 -38.09 10.07 -33.61
CA ILE A 401 -36.79 9.74 -33.03
C ILE A 401 -36.65 10.40 -31.65
N PHE A 402 -37.03 11.66 -31.50
CA PHE A 402 -37.00 12.40 -30.23
C PHE A 402 -37.87 11.76 -29.13
N TYR A 403 -39.07 11.24 -29.50
CA TYR A 403 -39.96 10.54 -28.56
C TYR A 403 -39.51 9.13 -28.20
N VAL A 404 -38.85 8.42 -29.11
CA VAL A 404 -38.26 7.08 -28.84
C VAL A 404 -37.04 7.19 -27.92
N GLU A 405 -36.16 8.17 -28.15
CA GLU A 405 -34.97 8.38 -27.29
C GLU A 405 -35.35 8.84 -25.87
N LYS A 406 -36.47 9.55 -25.71
CA LYS A 406 -36.96 9.93 -24.37
C LYS A 406 -37.81 8.86 -23.67
N GLY A 407 -37.98 7.70 -24.26
CA GLY A 407 -38.72 6.58 -23.66
C GLY A 407 -40.23 6.86 -23.52
N MET A 408 -40.76 7.85 -24.26
CA MET A 408 -42.17 8.25 -24.20
C MET A 408 -43.08 7.40 -25.12
N LEU A 409 -42.52 6.61 -26.04
CA LEU A 409 -43.27 5.72 -26.92
C LEU A 409 -42.59 4.36 -27.05
N ASN A 410 -43.37 3.30 -26.84
CA ASN A 410 -42.90 1.93 -27.07
C ASN A 410 -42.89 1.65 -28.59
N PRO A 411 -41.83 0.99 -29.15
CA PRO A 411 -41.74 0.65 -30.58
C PRO A 411 -42.95 -0.08 -31.15
N LEU A 412 -43.72 -0.79 -30.34
CA LEU A 412 -44.95 -1.47 -30.74
C LEU A 412 -46.12 -0.55 -31.04
N ASN A 413 -46.09 0.71 -30.58
CA ASN A 413 -47.16 1.69 -30.82
C ASN A 413 -46.90 2.65 -31.99
N LEU A 414 -45.73 2.52 -32.64
CA LEU A 414 -45.32 3.42 -33.72
C LEU A 414 -46.21 3.27 -34.97
N ASN A 415 -46.61 2.03 -35.28
CA ASN A 415 -47.53 1.77 -36.42
C ASN A 415 -48.95 2.33 -36.18
N ASP A 416 -49.44 2.31 -34.96
CA ASP A 416 -50.74 2.91 -34.59
C ASP A 416 -50.74 4.46 -34.65
N PHE A 417 -49.59 5.06 -34.30
CA PHE A 417 -49.43 6.52 -34.38
C PHE A 417 -49.35 7.00 -35.83
N ILE A 418 -48.61 6.27 -36.68
CA ILE A 418 -48.49 6.59 -38.11
C ILE A 418 -49.84 6.44 -38.81
N ASN A 419 -50.61 5.41 -38.49
CA ASN A 419 -51.91 5.17 -39.12
C ASN A 419 -53.02 6.15 -38.65
N LYS A 420 -52.87 6.80 -37.47
CA LYS A 420 -53.87 7.80 -36.98
C LYS A 420 -53.53 9.23 -37.41
N THR A 421 -52.32 9.50 -37.93
CA THR A 421 -51.92 10.87 -38.29
C THR A 421 -51.91 11.12 -39.80
N ILE A 422 -52.10 10.09 -40.62
CA ILE A 422 -52.08 10.16 -42.10
C ILE A 422 -53.46 10.03 -42.74
N PHE A 423 -54.56 10.04 -41.94
CA PHE A 423 -55.93 10.13 -42.47
C PHE A 423 -56.66 11.35 -41.94
#